data_74cd41a1f5f5d67f21d8eec748816575
#
_entry.id   74cd41a1f5f5d67f21d8eec748816575
#
_cell.length_a   1.000
_cell.length_b   1.000
_cell.length_c   1.000
_cell.angle_alpha   90.00
_cell.angle_beta   90.00
_cell.angle_gamma   90.00
#
_symmetry.space_group_name_H-M   'P 1'
#
loop_
_entity.id
_entity.type
_entity.pdbx_description
1 polymer ?
#
loop_
_entity_poly.entity_id
_entity_poly.type
_entity_poly.pdbx_seq_one_letter_code
_entity_poly.pdbx_strand_id
1 'polypeptide(L)'
;IRDKAEQKVWTRLRDLRGRKGVEGQTVAVLGCMAERVKDDLFRDGLADVVVGPDAYRRLPAMLRSHEQSIDVTLDRSENYADVLPTRVEHTAHGAFVSIQRGCDNACSYCIVPYVRGRERSRSVQTILDEVASLYDSGVREITLLGQNVNSYHDAGTESIRQTTREYTTDFTPFVKSDKKDAQTGVRFAELLERCAAAAPDARIRFTSPHPKDFPDDVLETIARVSNIAKQIHMPAQSGSDQMLRRMRRGYTCEAYRSLIQRARAVIPDVALSSDFIAGFCGETHEDHLRTLSLIQDVGY
;
A
#
# COMPACT_ATOMS: atom_id res chain seq x y z
N ILE A 1 2.78 -6.29 -10.01
CA ILE A 1 2.96 -5.43 -11.20
C ILE A 1 2.22 -6.10 -12.35
N ARG A 2 1.46 -5.35 -13.13
CA ARG A 2 0.71 -5.89 -14.29
C ARG A 2 1.62 -5.90 -15.50
N ASP A 3 1.64 -6.98 -16.28
CA ASP A 3 2.50 -7.13 -17.47
C ASP A 3 2.44 -5.93 -18.42
N LYS A 4 1.23 -5.45 -18.71
CA LYS A 4 1.04 -4.29 -19.60
C LYS A 4 1.69 -3.00 -19.04
N ALA A 5 1.68 -2.81 -17.72
CA ALA A 5 2.34 -1.65 -17.10
C ALA A 5 3.86 -1.80 -17.17
N GLU A 6 4.37 -2.99 -16.96
CA GLU A 6 5.78 -3.30 -17.08
C GLU A 6 6.29 -3.15 -18.52
N GLN A 7 5.56 -3.67 -19.50
CA GLN A 7 5.89 -3.49 -20.92
C GLN A 7 6.02 -2.01 -21.32
N LYS A 8 5.16 -1.13 -20.77
CA LYS A 8 5.29 0.32 -21.00
C LYS A 8 6.60 0.87 -20.45
N VAL A 9 7.04 0.40 -19.28
CA VAL A 9 8.33 0.81 -18.72
C VAL A 9 9.48 0.32 -19.58
N TRP A 10 9.48 -0.95 -20.01
CA TRP A 10 10.50 -1.48 -20.92
C TRP A 10 10.56 -0.70 -22.25
N THR A 11 9.43 -0.37 -22.83
CA THR A 11 9.36 0.46 -24.04
C THR A 11 9.98 1.84 -23.79
N ARG A 12 9.60 2.49 -22.66
CA ARG A 12 10.16 3.81 -22.31
C ARG A 12 11.67 3.77 -22.08
N LEU A 13 12.19 2.72 -21.45
CA LEU A 13 13.63 2.56 -21.25
C LEU A 13 14.39 2.40 -22.58
N ARG A 14 13.85 1.63 -23.53
CA ARG A 14 14.43 1.52 -24.88
C ARG A 14 14.43 2.86 -25.62
N ASP A 15 13.34 3.63 -25.51
CA ASP A 15 13.25 4.98 -26.10
C ASP A 15 14.29 5.93 -25.51
N LEU A 16 14.47 5.91 -24.17
CA LEU A 16 15.48 6.71 -23.50
C LEU A 16 16.89 6.31 -23.91
N ARG A 17 17.14 5.01 -24.07
CA ARG A 17 18.42 4.48 -24.52
C ARG A 17 18.73 4.87 -25.98
N GLY A 18 17.73 4.80 -26.86
CA GLY A 18 17.85 5.24 -28.25
C GLY A 18 18.16 6.74 -28.42
N ARG A 19 17.85 7.55 -27.40
CA ARG A 19 18.18 8.98 -27.35
C ARG A 19 19.56 9.29 -26.72
N LYS A 20 20.32 8.29 -26.33
CA LYS A 20 21.69 8.43 -25.74
C LYS A 20 22.76 9.06 -26.66
N GLY A 21 22.34 9.85 -27.67
CA GLY A 21 23.23 10.78 -28.35
C GLY A 21 23.49 12.08 -27.56
N VAL A 22 22.85 12.24 -26.38
CA VAL A 22 23.14 13.37 -25.46
C VAL A 22 24.19 12.89 -24.47
N GLU A 23 25.42 13.35 -24.62
CA GLU A 23 26.51 13.10 -23.68
C GLU A 23 26.07 13.42 -22.24
N GLY A 24 26.29 12.49 -21.32
CA GLY A 24 26.06 12.67 -19.89
C GLY A 24 24.66 12.27 -19.36
N GLN A 25 23.77 11.69 -20.17
CA GLN A 25 22.47 11.24 -19.66
C GLN A 25 22.60 9.94 -18.85
N THR A 26 22.21 9.98 -17.56
CA THR A 26 22.09 8.81 -16.69
C THR A 26 20.62 8.34 -16.63
N VAL A 27 20.38 7.05 -16.83
CA VAL A 27 19.06 6.43 -16.70
C VAL A 27 18.98 5.66 -15.38
N ALA A 28 18.19 6.17 -14.44
CA ALA A 28 17.93 5.53 -13.16
C ALA A 28 16.54 4.90 -13.13
N VAL A 29 16.44 3.63 -12.73
CA VAL A 29 15.19 2.89 -12.57
C VAL A 29 14.93 2.65 -11.09
N LEU A 30 13.80 3.19 -10.59
CA LEU A 30 13.47 3.18 -9.17
C LEU A 30 12.16 2.44 -8.90
N GLY A 31 12.07 1.82 -7.72
CA GLY A 31 10.82 1.28 -7.18
C GLY A 31 10.67 -0.23 -7.27
N CYS A 32 9.43 -0.70 -7.09
CA CYS A 32 9.13 -2.14 -6.99
C CYS A 32 9.51 -2.95 -8.23
N MET A 33 9.46 -2.35 -9.43
CA MET A 33 9.90 -3.02 -10.64
C MET A 33 11.42 -3.21 -10.62
N ALA A 34 12.18 -2.18 -10.21
CA ALA A 34 13.62 -2.25 -10.06
C ALA A 34 14.04 -3.41 -9.15
N GLU A 35 13.36 -3.58 -8.00
CA GLU A 35 13.58 -4.70 -7.08
C GLU A 35 13.33 -6.06 -7.75
N ARG A 36 12.28 -6.18 -8.57
CA ARG A 36 11.89 -7.44 -9.19
C ARG A 36 12.77 -7.88 -10.35
N VAL A 37 13.16 -6.93 -11.22
CA VAL A 37 13.87 -7.25 -12.49
C VAL A 37 15.38 -7.07 -12.39
N LYS A 38 15.86 -6.38 -11.36
CA LYS A 38 17.29 -6.25 -11.00
C LYS A 38 18.27 -6.27 -12.20
N ASP A 39 18.95 -7.41 -12.34
CA ASP A 39 20.05 -7.60 -13.30
C ASP A 39 19.60 -7.56 -14.77
N ASP A 40 18.33 -7.82 -15.08
CA ASP A 40 17.84 -7.78 -16.46
C ASP A 40 17.98 -6.35 -17.05
N LEU A 41 17.79 -5.32 -16.22
CA LEU A 41 17.95 -3.92 -16.64
C LEU A 41 19.40 -3.58 -17.04
N PHE A 42 20.38 -4.19 -16.39
CA PHE A 42 21.81 -4.04 -16.77
C PHE A 42 22.19 -4.91 -17.95
N ARG A 43 21.74 -6.17 -17.98
CA ARG A 43 22.02 -7.11 -19.07
C ARG A 43 21.62 -6.53 -20.43
N ASP A 44 20.45 -5.90 -20.47
CA ASP A 44 19.92 -5.25 -21.67
C ASP A 44 20.52 -3.82 -21.86
N GLY A 45 21.40 -3.39 -21.00
CA GLY A 45 22.02 -2.07 -21.03
C GLY A 45 21.04 -0.90 -20.92
N LEU A 46 19.86 -1.09 -20.33
CA LEU A 46 18.76 -0.13 -20.31
C LEU A 46 18.80 0.85 -19.12
N ALA A 47 19.55 0.53 -18.07
CA ALA A 47 19.71 1.38 -16.90
C ALA A 47 21.18 1.53 -16.54
N ASP A 48 21.52 2.67 -15.93
CA ASP A 48 22.83 2.93 -15.33
C ASP A 48 22.75 2.76 -13.80
N VAL A 49 21.59 3.08 -13.20
CA VAL A 49 21.36 2.97 -11.77
C VAL A 49 20.01 2.26 -11.51
N VAL A 50 20.01 1.28 -10.62
CA VAL A 50 18.79 0.52 -10.24
C VAL A 50 18.62 0.58 -8.74
N VAL A 51 17.44 1.10 -8.26
CA VAL A 51 17.21 1.37 -6.84
C VAL A 51 15.87 0.81 -6.39
N GLY A 52 15.93 -0.06 -5.40
CA GLY A 52 14.76 -0.61 -4.73
C GLY A 52 14.04 0.43 -3.85
N PRO A 53 12.81 0.11 -3.38
CA PRO A 53 11.99 1.05 -2.61
C PRO A 53 12.62 1.54 -1.30
N ASP A 54 13.51 0.76 -0.67
CA ASP A 54 14.12 1.09 0.61
C ASP A 54 15.54 1.67 0.48
N ALA A 55 16.00 1.94 -0.75
CA ALA A 55 17.36 2.42 -1.03
C ALA A 55 17.43 3.88 -1.52
N TYR A 56 16.33 4.63 -1.52
CA TYR A 56 16.28 5.98 -2.08
C TYR A 56 17.21 6.98 -1.40
N ARG A 57 17.56 6.78 -0.12
CA ARG A 57 18.55 7.63 0.58
C ARG A 57 19.93 7.57 -0.04
N ARG A 58 20.27 6.43 -0.66
CA ARG A 58 21.58 6.21 -1.30
C ARG A 58 21.62 6.68 -2.75
N LEU A 59 20.45 6.93 -3.37
CA LEU A 59 20.36 7.38 -4.77
C LEU A 59 21.24 8.59 -5.10
N PRO A 60 21.33 9.67 -4.28
CA PRO A 60 22.19 10.81 -4.60
C PRO A 60 23.68 10.46 -4.68
N ALA A 61 24.15 9.51 -3.86
CA ALA A 61 25.53 9.04 -3.90
C ALA A 61 25.77 8.16 -5.15
N MET A 62 24.82 7.28 -5.48
CA MET A 62 24.89 6.42 -6.66
C MET A 62 24.89 7.22 -7.97
N LEU A 63 24.09 8.29 -8.05
CA LEU A 63 24.09 9.18 -9.23
C LEU A 63 25.40 9.96 -9.39
N ARG A 64 26.09 10.30 -8.30
CA ARG A 64 27.37 11.02 -8.35
C ARG A 64 28.58 10.15 -8.70
N SER A 65 28.50 8.84 -8.48
CA SER A 65 29.60 7.94 -8.82
C SER A 65 29.80 7.76 -10.32
N HIS A 66 28.79 8.06 -11.14
CA HIS A 66 28.76 7.81 -12.59
C HIS A 66 29.05 6.35 -12.98
N GLU A 67 29.02 5.43 -12.02
CA GLU A 67 29.22 4.00 -12.24
C GLU A 67 27.87 3.27 -12.29
N GLN A 68 27.82 2.17 -13.03
CA GLN A 68 26.67 1.28 -12.97
C GLN A 68 26.52 0.73 -11.57
N SER A 69 25.35 0.94 -10.95
CA SER A 69 25.13 0.54 -9.58
C SER A 69 23.71 0.05 -9.32
N ILE A 70 23.60 -0.97 -8.48
CA ILE A 70 22.34 -1.56 -8.06
C ILE A 70 22.26 -1.57 -6.54
N ASP A 71 21.13 -1.09 -6.01
CA ASP A 71 20.81 -1.19 -4.61
C ASP A 71 19.32 -1.50 -4.44
N VAL A 72 19.03 -2.77 -4.24
CA VAL A 72 17.67 -3.30 -4.05
C VAL A 72 17.52 -3.96 -2.67
N THR A 73 18.34 -3.55 -1.72
CA THR A 73 18.30 -4.03 -0.35
C THR A 73 16.99 -3.62 0.31
N LEU A 74 16.26 -4.58 0.86
CA LEU A 74 15.10 -4.31 1.70
C LEU A 74 15.56 -4.00 3.11
N ASP A 75 15.32 -2.78 3.56
CA ASP A 75 15.65 -2.33 4.91
C ASP A 75 14.41 -2.41 5.80
N ARG A 76 14.48 -3.24 6.84
CA ARG A 76 13.37 -3.47 7.78
C ARG A 76 13.06 -2.26 8.66
N SER A 77 13.99 -1.34 8.80
CA SER A 77 13.85 -0.12 9.61
C SER A 77 13.37 1.08 8.77
N GLU A 78 13.58 1.05 7.44
CA GLU A 78 13.28 2.21 6.59
C GLU A 78 11.78 2.44 6.41
N ASN A 79 11.29 3.56 6.86
CA ASN A 79 9.91 4.02 6.67
C ASN A 79 9.80 5.44 6.08
N TYR A 80 10.95 6.11 5.83
CA TYR A 80 11.05 7.49 5.34
C TYR A 80 10.28 8.52 6.19
N ALA A 81 10.16 8.29 7.49
CA ALA A 81 9.41 9.15 8.39
C ALA A 81 9.95 10.58 8.47
N ASP A 82 11.25 10.74 8.25
CA ASP A 82 12.00 12.01 8.28
C ASP A 82 12.17 12.65 6.90
N VAL A 83 11.65 12.04 5.83
CA VAL A 83 11.73 12.58 4.47
C VAL A 83 10.39 13.19 4.08
N LEU A 84 10.35 14.53 4.08
CA LEU A 84 9.19 15.25 3.55
C LEU A 84 9.24 15.24 2.02
N PRO A 85 8.18 14.78 1.34
CA PRO A 85 8.13 14.80 -0.12
C PRO A 85 8.17 16.22 -0.67
N THR A 86 9.08 16.51 -1.59
CA THR A 86 9.04 17.75 -2.36
C THR A 86 7.92 17.68 -3.39
N ARG A 87 6.98 18.62 -3.33
CA ARG A 87 5.86 18.70 -4.28
C ARG A 87 6.29 19.52 -5.51
N VAL A 88 6.10 18.93 -6.67
CA VAL A 88 6.42 19.58 -7.96
C VAL A 88 5.36 20.62 -8.32
N GLU A 89 4.10 20.37 -7.96
CA GLU A 89 2.98 21.26 -8.25
C GLU A 89 2.47 21.92 -6.97
N HIS A 90 2.71 23.21 -6.81
CA HIS A 90 2.22 23.99 -5.66
C HIS A 90 0.72 24.29 -5.69
N THR A 91 0.03 23.97 -6.80
CA THR A 91 -1.41 24.21 -6.99
C THR A 91 -2.26 22.96 -6.78
N ALA A 92 -1.66 21.81 -6.47
CA ALA A 92 -2.42 20.57 -6.26
C ALA A 92 -3.22 20.66 -4.95
N HIS A 93 -4.56 20.58 -5.07
CA HIS A 93 -5.48 20.58 -3.92
C HIS A 93 -5.42 19.29 -3.10
N GLY A 94 -4.88 18.20 -3.67
CA GLY A 94 -4.76 16.88 -3.06
C GLY A 94 -3.32 16.47 -2.77
N ALA A 95 -3.12 15.69 -1.69
CA ALA A 95 -1.83 15.10 -1.34
C ALA A 95 -1.98 13.65 -0.88
N PHE A 96 -0.88 12.91 -1.03
CA PHE A 96 -0.76 11.56 -0.52
C PHE A 96 0.22 11.52 0.64
N VAL A 97 -0.16 10.88 1.74
CA VAL A 97 0.67 10.69 2.93
C VAL A 97 0.86 9.19 3.16
N SER A 98 2.08 8.70 3.04
CA SER A 98 2.40 7.31 3.34
C SER A 98 2.43 7.10 4.85
N ILE A 99 1.53 6.27 5.38
CA ILE A 99 1.46 5.96 6.81
C ILE A 99 2.16 4.64 7.17
N GLN A 100 2.35 3.78 6.15
CA GLN A 100 2.80 2.42 6.32
C GLN A 100 3.43 1.90 5.03
N ARG A 101 4.40 1.00 5.17
CA ARG A 101 5.09 0.33 4.06
C ARG A 101 5.11 -1.18 4.27
N GLY A 102 5.11 -1.93 3.15
CA GLY A 102 5.08 -3.39 3.20
C GLY A 102 3.72 -3.96 3.58
N CYS A 103 3.61 -5.26 3.66
CA CYS A 103 2.38 -5.95 4.01
C CYS A 103 2.68 -7.36 4.51
N ASP A 104 2.06 -7.75 5.61
CA ASP A 104 2.21 -9.08 6.22
C ASP A 104 1.20 -10.10 5.69
N ASN A 105 0.29 -9.69 4.79
CA ASN A 105 -0.61 -10.62 4.12
C ASN A 105 0.11 -11.37 2.99
N ALA A 106 -0.10 -12.70 2.94
CA ALA A 106 0.53 -13.59 1.95
C ALA A 106 -0.43 -13.95 0.79
N CYS A 107 -1.13 -12.94 0.22
CA CYS A 107 -2.00 -13.16 -0.95
C CYS A 107 -1.19 -13.76 -2.10
N SER A 108 -1.65 -14.88 -2.68
CA SER A 108 -0.86 -15.71 -3.61
C SER A 108 -0.48 -15.02 -4.93
N TYR A 109 -1.16 -13.93 -5.28
CA TYR A 109 -0.90 -13.15 -6.49
C TYR A 109 -0.11 -11.86 -6.20
N CYS A 110 0.20 -11.58 -4.94
CA CYS A 110 0.71 -10.26 -4.55
C CYS A 110 2.24 -10.26 -4.48
N ILE A 111 2.85 -9.30 -5.16
CA ILE A 111 4.31 -9.11 -5.17
C ILE A 111 4.80 -8.26 -3.98
N VAL A 112 3.91 -7.57 -3.26
CA VAL A 112 4.27 -6.59 -2.23
C VAL A 112 5.23 -7.13 -1.17
N PRO A 113 5.02 -8.31 -0.55
CA PRO A 113 5.95 -8.83 0.46
C PRO A 113 7.38 -9.02 -0.06
N TYR A 114 7.53 -9.29 -1.35
CA TYR A 114 8.83 -9.53 -1.99
C TYR A 114 9.58 -8.26 -2.36
N VAL A 115 8.84 -7.18 -2.71
CA VAL A 115 9.45 -5.94 -3.22
C VAL A 115 9.36 -4.76 -2.24
N ARG A 116 8.58 -4.89 -1.16
CA ARG A 116 8.46 -3.87 -0.10
C ARG A 116 8.66 -4.43 1.30
N GLY A 117 8.84 -5.76 1.42
CA GLY A 117 9.08 -6.43 2.69
C GLY A 117 7.88 -6.44 3.63
N ARG A 118 8.19 -6.66 4.91
CA ARG A 118 7.22 -6.71 6.02
C ARG A 118 6.59 -5.35 6.27
N GLU A 119 5.44 -5.39 6.94
CA GLU A 119 4.70 -4.21 7.36
C GLU A 119 5.48 -3.37 8.38
N ARG A 120 5.56 -2.06 8.12
CA ARG A 120 6.24 -1.07 8.94
C ARG A 120 5.40 0.21 8.97
N SER A 121 4.83 0.52 10.12
CA SER A 121 4.08 1.75 10.35
C SER A 121 5.03 2.92 10.65
N ARG A 122 4.70 4.10 10.16
CA ARG A 122 5.34 5.35 10.58
C ARG A 122 4.80 5.77 11.95
N SER A 123 5.58 6.54 12.72
CA SER A 123 5.07 7.10 13.97
C SER A 123 3.94 8.08 13.71
N VAL A 124 2.96 8.08 14.62
CA VAL A 124 1.82 9.01 14.57
C VAL A 124 2.30 10.46 14.45
N GLN A 125 3.30 10.85 15.23
CA GLN A 125 3.78 12.23 15.25
C GLN A 125 4.27 12.68 13.87
N THR A 126 5.09 11.86 13.19
CA THR A 126 5.61 12.23 11.86
C THR A 126 4.53 12.32 10.80
N ILE A 127 3.45 11.52 10.94
CA ILE A 127 2.29 11.60 10.04
C ILE A 127 1.51 12.88 10.31
N LEU A 128 1.26 13.22 11.57
CA LEU A 128 0.52 14.44 11.94
C LEU A 128 1.27 15.71 11.55
N ASP A 129 2.59 15.74 11.72
CA ASP A 129 3.43 16.88 11.30
C ASP A 129 3.35 17.10 9.78
N GLU A 130 3.38 16.00 8.99
CA GLU A 130 3.21 16.06 7.54
C GLU A 130 1.80 16.52 7.14
N VAL A 131 0.76 16.00 7.78
CA VAL A 131 -0.65 16.39 7.55
C VAL A 131 -0.86 17.87 7.86
N ALA A 132 -0.36 18.37 8.98
CA ALA A 132 -0.44 19.77 9.36
C ALA A 132 0.29 20.68 8.36
N SER A 133 1.52 20.32 7.99
CA SER A 133 2.30 21.07 6.98
C SER A 133 1.61 21.13 5.62
N LEU A 134 0.98 20.04 5.19
CA LEU A 134 0.20 19.99 3.96
C LEU A 134 -1.05 20.90 4.05
N TYR A 135 -1.75 20.84 5.17
CA TYR A 135 -2.94 21.68 5.42
C TYR A 135 -2.58 23.16 5.43
N ASP A 136 -1.50 23.55 6.10
CA ASP A 136 -0.99 24.92 6.15
C ASP A 136 -0.56 25.42 4.77
N SER A 137 -0.05 24.53 3.91
CA SER A 137 0.30 24.84 2.51
C SER A 137 -0.91 24.95 1.57
N GLY A 138 -2.15 24.81 2.07
CA GLY A 138 -3.38 24.96 1.30
C GLY A 138 -3.97 23.67 0.72
N VAL A 139 -3.42 22.48 1.07
CA VAL A 139 -4.00 21.20 0.67
C VAL A 139 -5.34 20.99 1.38
N ARG A 140 -6.34 20.52 0.63
CA ARG A 140 -7.71 20.30 1.14
C ARG A 140 -8.23 18.87 0.92
N GLU A 141 -7.45 18.01 0.30
CA GLU A 141 -7.70 16.57 0.26
C GLU A 141 -6.42 15.80 0.57
N ILE A 142 -6.43 14.99 1.62
CA ILE A 142 -5.29 14.18 2.06
C ILE A 142 -5.68 12.71 2.02
N THR A 143 -4.95 11.91 1.24
CA THR A 143 -5.17 10.47 1.14
C THR A 143 -4.06 9.71 1.85
N LEU A 144 -4.42 8.96 2.90
CA LEU A 144 -3.49 8.09 3.62
C LEU A 144 -3.20 6.83 2.80
N LEU A 145 -1.92 6.52 2.60
CA LEU A 145 -1.44 5.42 1.78
C LEU A 145 -0.74 4.35 2.60
N GLY A 146 -1.04 3.10 2.25
CA GLY A 146 -0.34 1.90 2.71
C GLY A 146 -0.63 0.75 1.77
N GLN A 147 -0.09 -0.42 2.05
CA GLN A 147 -0.39 -1.65 1.33
C GLN A 147 -1.48 -2.48 2.05
N ASN A 148 -1.78 -2.13 3.31
CA ASN A 148 -2.87 -2.63 4.14
C ASN A 148 -3.13 -1.60 5.25
N VAL A 149 -3.72 -0.45 4.91
CA VAL A 149 -3.78 0.73 5.81
C VAL A 149 -4.50 0.45 7.14
N ASN A 150 -5.49 -0.44 7.15
CA ASN A 150 -6.27 -0.74 8.34
C ASN A 150 -5.56 -1.68 9.34
N SER A 151 -4.37 -2.20 8.99
CA SER A 151 -3.49 -2.88 9.94
C SER A 151 -2.51 -1.92 10.65
N TYR A 152 -2.53 -0.62 10.30
CA TYR A 152 -1.66 0.37 10.91
C TYR A 152 -1.62 0.25 12.43
N HIS A 153 -0.40 0.23 12.97
CA HIS A 153 -0.17 0.18 14.42
C HIS A 153 1.17 0.87 14.75
N ASP A 154 1.09 1.99 15.46
CA ASP A 154 2.24 2.63 16.07
C ASP A 154 2.29 2.23 17.56
N ALA A 155 3.17 1.32 17.90
CA ALA A 155 3.36 0.81 19.25
C ALA A 155 4.35 1.66 20.08
N GLY A 156 4.81 2.81 19.54
CA GLY A 156 5.83 3.65 20.17
C GLY A 156 7.24 3.11 20.00
N THR A 157 8.22 3.86 20.50
CA THR A 157 9.65 3.58 20.32
C THR A 157 10.17 2.29 20.95
N GLU A 158 9.42 1.68 21.87
CA GLU A 158 9.83 0.44 22.54
C GLU A 158 9.60 -0.83 21.72
N SER A 159 8.69 -0.84 20.75
CA SER A 159 8.32 -2.06 20.04
C SER A 159 9.20 -2.40 18.84
N ILE A 160 10.06 -1.51 18.38
CA ILE A 160 10.98 -1.76 17.25
C ILE A 160 11.98 -2.90 17.55
N ARG A 161 12.19 -3.22 18.82
CA ARG A 161 13.17 -4.23 19.26
C ARG A 161 12.70 -5.69 19.23
N GLN A 162 11.41 -5.98 19.03
CA GLN A 162 10.88 -7.35 19.23
C GLN A 162 10.45 -8.10 17.95
N THR A 163 10.56 -7.54 16.75
CA THR A 163 10.17 -8.24 15.51
C THR A 163 11.34 -8.81 14.73
N THR A 164 12.33 -9.40 15.43
CA THR A 164 13.36 -10.23 14.78
C THR A 164 12.84 -11.67 14.61
N ARG A 165 11.95 -11.91 13.65
CA ARG A 165 11.73 -13.25 13.13
C ARG A 165 12.42 -13.39 11.79
N GLU A 166 13.35 -14.34 11.71
CA GLU A 166 14.03 -14.71 10.47
C GLU A 166 13.01 -15.17 9.41
N TYR A 167 13.21 -14.70 8.18
CA TYR A 167 12.54 -15.25 7.02
C TYR A 167 13.11 -16.65 6.77
N THR A 168 12.36 -17.68 7.13
CA THR A 168 12.56 -18.99 6.53
C THR A 168 11.81 -19.01 5.19
N THR A 169 12.44 -19.57 4.17
CA THR A 169 11.88 -19.72 2.81
C THR A 169 10.69 -20.69 2.76
N ASP A 170 10.33 -21.31 3.87
CA ASP A 170 9.18 -22.17 3.98
C ASP A 170 7.92 -21.35 4.18
N PHE A 171 7.03 -21.43 3.19
CA PHE A 171 5.68 -20.87 3.20
C PHE A 171 4.78 -21.56 4.23
N THR A 172 5.12 -21.46 5.50
CA THR A 172 4.15 -21.74 6.55
C THR A 172 3.19 -20.58 6.66
N PRO A 173 1.85 -20.83 6.68
CA PRO A 173 0.89 -19.75 6.91
C PRO A 173 1.27 -19.05 8.20
N PHE A 174 1.38 -17.72 8.15
CA PHE A 174 1.70 -16.91 9.33
C PHE A 174 0.73 -17.26 10.45
N VAL A 175 1.20 -18.01 11.42
CA VAL A 175 0.49 -18.13 12.70
C VAL A 175 0.46 -16.73 13.27
N LYS A 176 -0.75 -16.19 13.47
CA LYS A 176 -0.93 -14.96 14.25
C LYS A 176 -0.14 -15.17 15.53
N SER A 177 0.88 -14.36 15.77
CA SER A 177 1.38 -14.22 17.15
C SER A 177 0.16 -13.86 17.97
N ASP A 178 -0.09 -14.59 19.04
CA ASP A 178 -1.18 -14.30 19.97
C ASP A 178 -1.11 -12.83 20.34
N LYS A 179 -2.07 -12.04 19.82
CA LYS A 179 -2.14 -10.59 20.01
C LYS A 179 -2.59 -10.23 21.44
N LYS A 180 -2.14 -10.96 22.45
CA LYS A 180 -2.46 -10.63 23.84
C LYS A 180 -1.71 -9.39 24.38
N ASP A 181 -0.62 -8.95 23.70
CA ASP A 181 0.19 -7.81 24.15
C ASP A 181 -0.08 -6.51 23.38
N ALA A 182 -1.12 -6.46 22.52
CA ALA A 182 -1.35 -5.35 21.62
C ALA A 182 -2.42 -4.35 22.10
N GLN A 183 -2.52 -4.10 23.41
CA GLN A 183 -3.44 -3.06 23.94
C GLN A 183 -2.81 -1.67 23.99
N THR A 184 -1.50 -1.53 23.80
CA THR A 184 -0.79 -0.25 23.82
C THR A 184 -0.46 0.20 22.41
N GLY A 185 -0.59 1.50 22.14
CA GLY A 185 -0.24 2.11 20.83
C GLY A 185 -1.45 2.60 20.04
N VAL A 186 -1.16 3.42 19.03
CA VAL A 186 -2.17 4.06 18.18
C VAL A 186 -2.49 3.17 17.00
N ARG A 187 -3.77 2.89 16.78
CA ARG A 187 -4.30 2.10 15.68
C ARG A 187 -4.92 2.98 14.60
N PHE A 188 -5.33 2.37 13.49
CA PHE A 188 -5.80 3.07 12.30
C PHE A 188 -7.02 3.98 12.56
N ALA A 189 -8.01 3.56 13.34
CA ALA A 189 -9.17 4.38 13.69
C ALA A 189 -8.76 5.67 14.40
N GLU A 190 -7.90 5.57 15.41
CA GLU A 190 -7.38 6.71 16.16
C GLU A 190 -6.47 7.60 15.28
N LEU A 191 -5.64 7.01 14.41
CA LEU A 191 -4.85 7.78 13.46
C LEU A 191 -5.74 8.60 12.52
N LEU A 192 -6.81 8.01 11.97
CA LEU A 192 -7.78 8.72 11.10
C LEU A 192 -8.37 9.92 11.82
N GLU A 193 -8.80 9.75 13.07
CA GLU A 193 -9.37 10.83 13.88
C GLU A 193 -8.36 11.94 14.14
N ARG A 194 -7.13 11.59 14.52
CA ARG A 194 -6.06 12.56 14.75
C ARG A 194 -5.67 13.32 13.48
N CYS A 195 -5.58 12.64 12.32
CA CYS A 195 -5.35 13.29 11.03
C CYS A 195 -6.49 14.24 10.66
N ALA A 196 -7.74 13.86 10.92
CA ALA A 196 -8.91 14.70 10.67
C ALA A 196 -8.90 15.95 11.56
N ALA A 197 -8.49 15.82 12.82
CA ALA A 197 -8.36 16.94 13.73
C ALA A 197 -7.19 17.88 13.36
N ALA A 198 -6.09 17.35 12.82
CA ALA A 198 -4.93 18.14 12.38
C ALA A 198 -5.21 18.95 11.09
N ALA A 199 -6.24 18.59 10.33
CA ALA A 199 -6.62 19.26 9.09
C ALA A 199 -8.16 19.41 8.99
N PRO A 200 -8.80 20.27 9.81
CA PRO A 200 -10.25 20.29 10.03
C PRO A 200 -11.07 20.60 8.77
N ASP A 201 -10.56 21.43 7.86
CA ASP A 201 -11.23 21.78 6.60
C ASP A 201 -10.77 20.93 5.41
N ALA A 202 -9.86 19.98 5.64
CA ALA A 202 -9.42 19.07 4.61
C ALA A 202 -10.20 17.75 4.66
N ARG A 203 -10.45 17.17 3.49
CA ARG A 203 -11.04 15.84 3.36
C ARG A 203 -9.99 14.77 3.55
N ILE A 204 -10.15 13.92 4.55
CA ILE A 204 -9.28 12.78 4.80
C ILE A 204 -9.83 11.56 4.09
N ARG A 205 -8.97 10.90 3.31
CA ARG A 205 -9.24 9.64 2.61
C ARG A 205 -8.18 8.60 2.94
N PHE A 206 -8.45 7.37 2.61
CA PHE A 206 -7.46 6.29 2.67
C PHE A 206 -7.67 5.29 1.53
N THR A 207 -6.64 4.52 1.20
CA THR A 207 -6.68 3.49 0.16
C THR A 207 -6.12 2.17 0.67
N SER A 208 -6.44 1.08 -0.07
CA SER A 208 -5.87 -0.26 0.16
C SER A 208 -6.17 -0.87 1.54
N PRO A 209 -7.39 -0.75 2.08
CA PRO A 209 -7.77 -1.54 3.22
C PRO A 209 -7.92 -3.01 2.81
N HIS A 210 -7.73 -3.92 3.78
CA HIS A 210 -7.96 -5.34 3.59
C HIS A 210 -9.21 -5.79 4.36
N PRO A 211 -10.18 -6.48 3.73
CA PRO A 211 -11.44 -6.86 4.38
C PRO A 211 -11.27 -7.69 5.66
N LYS A 212 -10.24 -8.55 5.71
CA LYS A 212 -9.96 -9.42 6.86
C LYS A 212 -9.69 -8.65 8.16
N ASP A 213 -9.04 -7.50 8.04
CA ASP A 213 -8.52 -6.74 9.18
C ASP A 213 -9.28 -5.41 9.36
N PHE A 214 -10.55 -5.33 8.93
CA PHE A 214 -11.34 -4.10 9.01
C PHE A 214 -12.21 -4.09 10.27
N PRO A 215 -11.80 -3.39 11.33
CA PRO A 215 -12.51 -3.38 12.61
C PRO A 215 -13.66 -2.36 12.62
N ASP A 216 -14.63 -2.59 13.50
CA ASP A 216 -15.83 -1.76 13.59
C ASP A 216 -15.55 -0.32 14.07
N ASP A 217 -14.52 -0.10 14.90
CA ASP A 217 -14.10 1.23 15.36
C ASP A 217 -13.69 2.16 14.20
N VAL A 218 -13.15 1.61 13.10
CA VAL A 218 -12.86 2.37 11.87
C VAL A 218 -14.16 2.84 11.21
N LEU A 219 -15.19 1.97 11.12
CA LEU A 219 -16.50 2.36 10.58
C LEU A 219 -17.15 3.45 11.42
N GLU A 220 -17.13 3.30 12.74
CA GLU A 220 -17.68 4.29 13.67
C GLU A 220 -16.94 5.64 13.56
N THR A 221 -15.62 5.62 13.44
CA THR A 221 -14.82 6.83 13.25
C THR A 221 -15.16 7.52 11.93
N ILE A 222 -15.30 6.78 10.82
CA ILE A 222 -15.73 7.33 9.54
C ILE A 222 -17.14 7.93 9.64
N ALA A 223 -18.06 7.28 10.35
CA ALA A 223 -19.41 7.79 10.53
C ALA A 223 -19.45 9.10 11.32
N ARG A 224 -18.71 9.15 12.43
CA ARG A 224 -18.73 10.24 13.41
C ARG A 224 -17.99 11.49 12.95
N VAL A 225 -16.83 11.33 12.30
CA VAL A 225 -15.96 12.44 11.94
C VAL A 225 -16.34 12.99 10.56
N SER A 226 -16.76 14.24 10.51
CA SER A 226 -17.39 14.84 9.30
C SER A 226 -16.46 15.01 8.12
N ASN A 227 -15.19 15.32 8.34
CA ASN A 227 -14.20 15.56 7.29
C ASN A 227 -13.47 14.28 6.83
N ILE A 228 -13.80 13.10 7.39
CA ILE A 228 -13.40 11.80 6.81
C ILE A 228 -14.39 11.43 5.69
N ALA A 229 -13.87 11.12 4.51
CA ALA A 229 -14.70 10.77 3.35
C ALA A 229 -15.52 9.50 3.62
N LYS A 230 -16.84 9.57 3.38
CA LYS A 230 -17.76 8.43 3.47
C LYS A 230 -17.62 7.50 2.25
N GLN A 231 -16.38 7.17 1.90
CA GLN A 231 -16.03 6.33 0.76
C GLN A 231 -15.02 5.27 1.18
N ILE A 232 -15.32 4.02 0.90
CA ILE A 232 -14.45 2.89 1.23
C ILE A 232 -14.21 2.07 -0.05
N HIS A 233 -12.95 1.96 -0.45
CA HIS A 233 -12.52 1.03 -1.48
C HIS A 233 -12.15 -0.30 -0.82
N MET A 234 -12.98 -1.35 -0.98
CA MET A 234 -12.86 -2.63 -0.29
C MET A 234 -12.67 -3.78 -1.29
N PRO A 235 -11.44 -4.12 -1.70
CA PRO A 235 -11.18 -5.14 -2.72
C PRO A 235 -11.62 -6.54 -2.26
N ALA A 236 -12.71 -7.06 -2.84
CA ALA A 236 -13.21 -8.41 -2.57
C ALA A 236 -12.40 -9.49 -3.28
N GLN A 237 -11.88 -9.20 -4.46
CA GLN A 237 -11.09 -10.05 -5.35
C GLN A 237 -11.89 -11.18 -6.01
N SER A 238 -12.78 -11.88 -5.30
CA SER A 238 -13.67 -12.92 -5.85
C SER A 238 -14.93 -13.12 -4.98
N GLY A 239 -15.99 -13.57 -5.59
CA GLY A 239 -17.22 -14.02 -4.94
C GLY A 239 -17.26 -15.52 -4.65
N SER A 240 -16.18 -16.25 -4.90
CA SER A 240 -16.06 -17.68 -4.62
C SER A 240 -15.12 -17.94 -3.45
N ASP A 241 -15.59 -18.67 -2.43
CA ASP A 241 -14.77 -19.08 -1.29
C ASP A 241 -13.61 -19.98 -1.71
N GLN A 242 -13.79 -20.77 -2.78
CA GLN A 242 -12.73 -21.60 -3.33
C GLN A 242 -11.60 -20.71 -3.89
N MET A 243 -11.96 -19.67 -4.63
CA MET A 243 -10.98 -18.71 -5.17
C MET A 243 -10.34 -17.89 -4.05
N LEU A 244 -11.11 -17.40 -3.08
CA LEU A 244 -10.56 -16.67 -1.92
C LEU A 244 -9.55 -17.51 -1.15
N ARG A 245 -9.79 -18.81 -0.95
CA ARG A 245 -8.82 -19.74 -0.34
C ARG A 245 -7.56 -19.89 -1.19
N ARG A 246 -7.68 -20.08 -2.52
CA ARG A 246 -6.53 -20.15 -3.44
C ARG A 246 -5.74 -18.85 -3.47
N MET A 247 -6.42 -17.71 -3.41
CA MET A 247 -5.84 -16.38 -3.31
C MET A 247 -5.25 -16.08 -1.92
N ARG A 248 -5.45 -16.96 -0.93
CA ARG A 248 -5.02 -16.78 0.47
C ARG A 248 -5.54 -15.48 1.09
N ARG A 249 -6.83 -15.16 0.85
CA ARG A 249 -7.42 -13.92 1.35
C ARG A 249 -7.78 -13.94 2.83
N GLY A 250 -7.95 -15.12 3.45
CA GLY A 250 -8.19 -15.28 4.89
C GLY A 250 -9.58 -14.85 5.36
N TYR A 251 -10.55 -14.72 4.46
CA TYR A 251 -11.97 -14.48 4.75
C TYR A 251 -12.85 -15.21 3.74
N THR A 252 -14.16 -15.34 4.07
CA THR A 252 -15.19 -15.92 3.20
C THR A 252 -16.05 -14.83 2.55
N CYS A 253 -16.79 -15.18 1.51
CA CYS A 253 -17.75 -14.27 0.88
C CYS A 253 -18.85 -13.82 1.87
N GLU A 254 -19.25 -14.70 2.79
CA GLU A 254 -20.23 -14.35 3.83
C GLU A 254 -19.66 -13.31 4.81
N ALA A 255 -18.42 -13.51 5.27
CA ALA A 255 -17.74 -12.53 6.13
C ALA A 255 -17.59 -11.17 5.42
N TYR A 256 -17.32 -11.19 4.11
CA TYR A 256 -17.26 -9.97 3.32
C TYR A 256 -18.62 -9.28 3.22
N ARG A 257 -19.70 -10.02 2.89
CA ARG A 257 -21.08 -9.46 2.87
C ARG A 257 -21.47 -8.87 4.22
N SER A 258 -21.18 -9.57 5.31
CA SER A 258 -21.45 -9.09 6.67
C SER A 258 -20.70 -7.78 6.96
N LEU A 259 -19.45 -7.65 6.54
CA LEU A 259 -18.68 -6.41 6.66
C LEU A 259 -19.35 -5.26 5.87
N ILE A 260 -19.77 -5.52 4.62
CA ILE A 260 -20.46 -4.52 3.79
C ILE A 260 -21.80 -4.09 4.41
N GLN A 261 -22.57 -5.03 4.95
CA GLN A 261 -23.84 -4.73 5.64
C GLN A 261 -23.60 -3.85 6.88
N ARG A 262 -22.58 -4.18 7.70
CA ARG A 262 -22.20 -3.33 8.84
C ARG A 262 -21.76 -1.95 8.40
N ALA A 263 -20.93 -1.85 7.35
CA ALA A 263 -20.50 -0.56 6.82
C ALA A 263 -21.69 0.32 6.43
N ARG A 264 -22.70 -0.23 5.75
CA ARG A 264 -23.94 0.48 5.37
C ARG A 264 -24.83 0.82 6.56
N ALA A 265 -24.89 -0.05 7.58
CA ALA A 265 -25.67 0.21 8.79
C ALA A 265 -25.07 1.36 9.62
N VAL A 266 -23.74 1.43 9.71
CA VAL A 266 -23.02 2.46 10.49
C VAL A 266 -22.87 3.77 9.70
N ILE A 267 -22.69 3.67 8.36
CA ILE A 267 -22.52 4.82 7.47
C ILE A 267 -23.56 4.72 6.34
N PRO A 268 -24.78 5.26 6.53
CA PRO A 268 -25.90 5.06 5.59
C PRO A 268 -25.61 5.46 4.14
N ASP A 269 -24.84 6.54 3.93
CA ASP A 269 -24.50 7.08 2.61
C ASP A 269 -23.09 6.66 2.16
N VAL A 270 -22.55 5.54 2.64
CA VAL A 270 -21.21 5.09 2.27
C VAL A 270 -21.14 4.74 0.77
N ALA A 271 -20.21 5.39 0.07
CA ALA A 271 -19.83 5.00 -1.28
C ALA A 271 -18.84 3.83 -1.22
N LEU A 272 -19.21 2.71 -1.82
CA LEU A 272 -18.41 1.49 -1.84
C LEU A 272 -17.86 1.24 -3.25
N SER A 273 -16.59 0.86 -3.32
CA SER A 273 -15.96 0.37 -4.54
C SER A 273 -15.10 -0.85 -4.24
N SER A 274 -14.84 -1.66 -5.26
CA SER A 274 -14.10 -2.91 -5.11
C SER A 274 -13.33 -3.26 -6.37
N ASP A 275 -12.30 -4.07 -6.23
CA ASP A 275 -11.59 -4.73 -7.32
C ASP A 275 -11.87 -6.24 -7.30
N PHE A 276 -11.91 -6.83 -8.50
CA PHE A 276 -12.10 -8.26 -8.72
C PHE A 276 -11.07 -8.79 -9.71
N ILE A 277 -10.65 -10.04 -9.51
CA ILE A 277 -9.79 -10.78 -10.43
C ILE A 277 -10.64 -11.83 -11.14
N ALA A 278 -10.80 -11.70 -12.45
CA ALA A 278 -11.41 -12.71 -13.30
C ALA A 278 -10.32 -13.57 -13.96
N GLY A 279 -10.58 -14.87 -14.14
CA GLY A 279 -9.64 -15.79 -14.76
C GLY A 279 -8.46 -16.16 -13.85
N PHE A 280 -8.63 -16.11 -12.54
CA PHE A 280 -7.60 -16.59 -11.63
C PHE A 280 -7.33 -18.08 -11.84
N CYS A 281 -6.07 -18.53 -11.65
CA CYS A 281 -5.66 -19.91 -11.90
C CYS A 281 -6.59 -20.93 -11.25
N GLY A 282 -7.30 -21.71 -12.09
CA GLY A 282 -8.27 -22.72 -11.68
C GLY A 282 -9.65 -22.18 -11.29
N GLU A 283 -9.97 -20.95 -11.67
CA GLU A 283 -11.34 -20.43 -11.60
C GLU A 283 -12.23 -21.16 -12.60
N THR A 284 -13.36 -21.67 -12.12
CA THR A 284 -14.38 -22.29 -12.96
C THR A 284 -15.42 -21.26 -13.38
N HIS A 285 -16.26 -21.62 -14.37
CA HIS A 285 -17.38 -20.76 -14.76
C HIS A 285 -18.36 -20.51 -13.58
N GLU A 286 -18.58 -21.51 -12.75
CA GLU A 286 -19.40 -21.39 -11.54
C GLU A 286 -18.79 -20.41 -10.52
N ASP A 287 -17.48 -20.44 -10.29
CA ASP A 287 -16.79 -19.50 -9.43
C ASP A 287 -16.93 -18.06 -9.95
N HIS A 288 -16.83 -17.87 -11.26
CA HIS A 288 -17.04 -16.58 -11.91
C HIS A 288 -18.49 -16.08 -11.74
N LEU A 289 -19.50 -16.95 -11.90
CA LEU A 289 -20.90 -16.59 -11.67
C LEU A 289 -21.16 -16.17 -10.22
N ARG A 290 -20.51 -16.81 -9.24
CA ARG A 290 -20.57 -16.39 -7.82
C ARG A 290 -19.98 -14.99 -7.63
N THR A 291 -18.93 -14.65 -8.37
CA THR A 291 -18.34 -13.29 -8.34
C THR A 291 -19.33 -12.27 -8.91
N LEU A 292 -19.99 -12.56 -10.02
CA LEU A 292 -21.04 -11.70 -10.58
C LEU A 292 -22.22 -11.52 -9.61
N SER A 293 -22.67 -12.61 -8.96
CA SER A 293 -23.70 -12.54 -7.92
C SER A 293 -23.29 -11.61 -6.77
N LEU A 294 -22.04 -11.73 -6.27
CA LEU A 294 -21.56 -10.84 -5.21
C LEU A 294 -21.58 -9.37 -5.64
N ILE A 295 -21.21 -9.07 -6.89
CA ILE A 295 -21.23 -7.70 -7.44
C ILE A 295 -22.66 -7.16 -7.46
N GLN A 296 -23.63 -7.98 -7.90
CA GLN A 296 -25.05 -7.60 -7.94
C GLN A 296 -25.63 -7.41 -6.53
N ASP A 297 -25.33 -8.34 -5.61
CA ASP A 297 -25.83 -8.31 -4.23
C ASP A 297 -25.30 -7.07 -3.47
N VAL A 298 -24.04 -6.72 -3.69
CA VAL A 298 -23.45 -5.56 -3.03
C VAL A 298 -23.88 -4.24 -3.69
N GLY A 299 -24.04 -4.18 -5.02
CA GLY A 299 -24.44 -2.95 -5.71
C GLY A 299 -23.44 -1.80 -5.46
N TYR A 300 -22.21 -1.99 -5.95
CA TYR A 300 -21.15 -1.00 -5.82
C TYR A 300 -21.46 0.31 -6.54
#